data_fd2d95f5df83088e1e144b747add076a
#
_entry.id   fd2d95f5df83088e1e144b747add076a
#
_cell.length_a   1.000
_cell.length_b   1.000
_cell.length_c   1.000
_cell.angle_alpha   90.00
_cell.angle_beta   90.00
_cell.angle_gamma   90.00
#
_symmetry.space_group_name_H-M   'P 1'
#
loop_
_entity.id
_entity.type
_entity.pdbx_description
1 polymer ?
#
loop_
_entity_poly.entity_id
_entity_poly.type
_entity_poly.pdbx_seq_one_letter_code
_entity_poly.pdbx_strand_id
1 'polypeptide(L)'
;MNIAFLTPEYPHPAIGGSGGIGSSIKYLTRALTRMGHKVTVLLYQQPKEEVIDDSGVEIRRIKNIKFKGLSWWLTRKKLERIIDDLHKSGEIDLVEAPDWTGITSFIKPKKCPVVIRLNGSDSYFCNIENRPSKWINRFHERRALNNAHSIISVSHFTGVSTEKIFNLPLDFRVIHNGIDVDEFTPQEVPEEQSQILYYGTLIRKKGVLELPEIFNMIHKSNPLVELLLVGNDSADIFTGSSSTWLLMQSLFDATALKNVKYLGPMSPIDLRTQI
;
A
#
# COMPACT_ATOMS: atom_id res chain seq x y z
N MET A 1 -0.27 -21.42 -13.01
CA MET A 1 -0.07 -20.16 -13.74
C MET A 1 1.20 -19.49 -13.25
N ASN A 2 1.81 -18.68 -14.12
CA ASN A 2 2.99 -17.88 -13.81
C ASN A 2 2.57 -16.42 -13.74
N ILE A 3 2.59 -15.83 -12.53
CA ILE A 3 2.00 -14.50 -12.29
C ILE A 3 3.11 -13.53 -11.92
N ALA A 4 3.16 -12.37 -12.59
CA ALA A 4 4.07 -11.30 -12.19
C ALA A 4 3.34 -10.15 -11.48
N PHE A 5 3.98 -9.56 -10.49
CA PHE A 5 3.52 -8.35 -9.79
C PHE A 5 4.51 -7.21 -10.05
N LEU A 6 4.05 -6.14 -10.69
CA LEU A 6 4.84 -4.93 -10.90
C LEU A 6 4.57 -3.94 -9.78
N THR A 7 5.55 -3.67 -8.91
CA THR A 7 5.34 -2.83 -7.71
C THR A 7 6.57 -1.97 -7.40
N PRO A 8 6.41 -0.79 -6.75
CA PRO A 8 7.54 0.00 -6.27
C PRO A 8 8.08 -0.49 -4.92
N GLU A 9 7.31 -1.31 -4.18
CA GLU A 9 7.61 -1.70 -2.82
C GLU A 9 7.30 -3.17 -2.55
N TYR A 10 8.14 -3.80 -1.73
CA TYR A 10 7.95 -5.16 -1.22
C TYR A 10 8.72 -5.30 0.10
N PRO A 11 8.08 -5.71 1.21
CA PRO A 11 8.75 -5.82 2.50
C PRO A 11 9.66 -7.03 2.55
N HIS A 12 10.98 -6.78 2.56
CA HIS A 12 12.01 -7.80 2.67
C HIS A 12 13.26 -7.24 3.36
N PRO A 13 13.99 -8.00 4.21
CA PRO A 13 15.16 -7.51 4.94
C PRO A 13 16.23 -6.86 4.06
N ALA A 14 16.47 -7.38 2.85
CA ALA A 14 17.44 -6.82 1.90
C ALA A 14 16.91 -5.58 1.11
N ILE A 15 15.63 -5.23 1.25
CA ILE A 15 14.98 -4.16 0.48
C ILE A 15 14.57 -3.03 1.42
N GLY A 16 14.00 -3.36 2.57
CA GLY A 16 13.46 -2.45 3.56
C GLY A 16 11.97 -2.65 3.82
N GLY A 17 11.40 -1.77 4.64
CA GLY A 17 9.96 -1.74 4.92
C GLY A 17 9.16 -1.29 3.69
N SER A 18 7.85 -1.52 3.74
CA SER A 18 6.92 -1.08 2.70
C SER A 18 5.63 -0.55 3.30
N GLY A 19 4.82 0.12 2.47
CA GLY A 19 3.46 0.51 2.81
C GLY A 19 2.46 -0.64 2.61
N GLY A 20 1.16 -0.26 2.54
CA GLY A 20 0.06 -1.22 2.44
C GLY A 20 0.06 -2.03 1.14
N ILE A 21 0.50 -1.44 0.02
CA ILE A 21 0.54 -2.14 -1.27
C ILE A 21 1.54 -3.29 -1.21
N GLY A 22 2.78 -3.03 -0.77
CA GLY A 22 3.79 -4.08 -0.71
C GLY A 22 3.47 -5.16 0.30
N SER A 23 2.90 -4.83 1.47
CA SER A 23 2.44 -5.81 2.45
C SER A 23 1.35 -6.72 1.87
N SER A 24 0.36 -6.14 1.18
CA SER A 24 -0.70 -6.90 0.52
C SER A 24 -0.16 -7.82 -0.57
N ILE A 25 0.78 -7.33 -1.41
CA ILE A 25 1.44 -8.15 -2.43
C ILE A 25 2.21 -9.30 -1.79
N LYS A 26 2.90 -9.07 -0.67
CA LYS A 26 3.64 -10.13 0.02
C LYS A 26 2.73 -11.27 0.47
N TYR A 27 1.61 -10.98 1.11
CA TYR A 27 0.65 -12.01 1.52
C TYR A 27 0.06 -12.75 0.31
N LEU A 28 -0.32 -12.00 -0.72
CA LEU A 28 -0.90 -12.58 -1.94
C LEU A 28 0.10 -13.48 -2.66
N THR A 29 1.34 -13.05 -2.85
CA THR A 29 2.38 -13.82 -3.54
C THR A 29 2.71 -15.11 -2.80
N ARG A 30 2.81 -15.08 -1.47
CA ARG A 30 3.01 -16.27 -0.65
C ARG A 30 1.84 -17.25 -0.75
N ALA A 31 0.60 -16.75 -0.68
CA ALA A 31 -0.59 -17.60 -0.84
C ALA A 31 -0.62 -18.27 -2.21
N LEU A 32 -0.36 -17.53 -3.29
CA LEU A 32 -0.32 -18.07 -4.65
C LEU A 32 0.80 -19.12 -4.81
N THR A 33 1.97 -18.90 -4.21
CA THR A 33 3.07 -19.88 -4.23
C THR A 33 2.68 -21.16 -3.48
N ARG A 34 2.03 -21.06 -2.32
CA ARG A 34 1.47 -22.21 -1.60
C ARG A 34 0.43 -23.00 -2.41
N MET A 35 -0.30 -22.31 -3.29
CA MET A 35 -1.26 -22.92 -4.23
C MET A 35 -0.61 -23.53 -5.47
N GLY A 36 0.73 -23.52 -5.58
CA GLY A 36 1.48 -24.10 -6.70
C GLY A 36 1.62 -23.19 -7.91
N HIS A 37 1.36 -21.88 -7.78
CA HIS A 37 1.65 -20.91 -8.83
C HIS A 37 3.10 -20.44 -8.77
N LYS A 38 3.71 -20.20 -9.93
CA LYS A 38 5.00 -19.50 -10.01
C LYS A 38 4.74 -18.01 -9.90
N VAL A 39 5.43 -17.34 -8.99
CA VAL A 39 5.24 -15.92 -8.73
C VAL A 39 6.54 -15.14 -8.86
N THR A 40 6.50 -14.07 -9.65
CA THR A 40 7.63 -13.15 -9.85
C THR A 40 7.22 -11.72 -9.45
N VAL A 41 8.00 -11.07 -8.61
CA VAL A 41 7.82 -9.66 -8.26
C VAL A 41 8.81 -8.81 -9.05
N LEU A 42 8.28 -7.95 -9.92
CA LEU A 42 9.05 -6.94 -10.68
C LEU A 42 9.10 -5.66 -9.86
N LEU A 43 10.15 -5.50 -9.06
CA LEU A 43 10.30 -4.42 -8.11
C LEU A 43 11.08 -3.27 -8.75
N TYR A 44 10.38 -2.22 -9.19
CA TYR A 44 11.00 -1.06 -9.83
C TYR A 44 11.44 0.02 -8.82
N GLN A 45 12.13 1.07 -9.29
CA GLN A 45 12.73 2.14 -8.46
C GLN A 45 13.83 1.65 -7.49
N GLN A 46 14.53 0.59 -7.87
CA GLN A 46 15.57 0.05 -7.02
C GLN A 46 16.94 0.69 -7.29
N PRO A 47 17.84 0.74 -6.28
CA PRO A 47 19.18 1.30 -6.44
C PRO A 47 20.09 0.41 -7.29
N LYS A 48 19.85 -0.90 -7.30
CA LYS A 48 20.62 -1.90 -8.05
C LYS A 48 19.71 -2.92 -8.73
N GLU A 49 20.26 -3.65 -9.70
CA GLU A 49 19.61 -4.81 -10.30
C GLU A 49 20.07 -6.06 -9.58
N GLU A 50 19.13 -6.87 -9.17
CA GLU A 50 19.39 -8.09 -8.38
C GLU A 50 18.15 -9.00 -8.44
N VAL A 51 18.39 -10.30 -8.34
CA VAL A 51 17.32 -11.29 -8.15
C VAL A 51 17.46 -11.85 -6.74
N ILE A 52 16.36 -11.89 -5.99
CA ILE A 52 16.28 -12.42 -4.62
C ILE A 52 15.15 -13.43 -4.58
N ASP A 53 15.31 -14.50 -3.82
CA ASP A 53 14.23 -15.43 -3.48
C ASP A 53 13.66 -15.09 -2.09
N ASP A 54 12.35 -14.96 -1.99
CA ASP A 54 11.61 -14.86 -0.70
C ASP A 54 10.66 -16.06 -0.58
N SER A 55 11.19 -17.19 -0.13
CA SER A 55 10.38 -18.40 0.11
C SER A 55 9.64 -18.91 -1.13
N GLY A 56 10.31 -18.94 -2.26
CA GLY A 56 9.77 -19.41 -3.54
C GLY A 56 9.12 -18.32 -4.38
N VAL A 57 9.13 -17.05 -3.91
CA VAL A 57 8.75 -15.87 -4.69
C VAL A 57 10.02 -15.24 -5.25
N GLU A 58 10.15 -15.21 -6.58
CA GLU A 58 11.27 -14.56 -7.24
C GLU A 58 11.07 -13.03 -7.26
N ILE A 59 12.00 -12.27 -6.66
CA ILE A 59 11.97 -10.81 -6.64
C ILE A 59 13.07 -10.30 -7.57
N ARG A 60 12.69 -9.68 -8.69
CA ARG A 60 13.60 -9.00 -9.62
C ARG A 60 13.62 -7.51 -9.31
N ARG A 61 14.68 -7.04 -8.71
CA ARG A 61 14.93 -5.61 -8.45
C ARG A 61 15.36 -4.93 -9.73
N ILE A 62 14.64 -3.86 -10.10
CA ILE A 62 14.82 -3.16 -11.36
C ILE A 62 15.20 -1.71 -11.11
N LYS A 63 16.38 -1.33 -11.56
CA LYS A 63 16.87 0.04 -11.48
C LYS A 63 16.21 0.90 -12.55
N ASN A 64 15.78 2.11 -12.15
CA ASN A 64 15.25 3.09 -13.10
C ASN A 64 16.35 3.61 -14.03
N ILE A 65 15.99 3.88 -15.27
CA ILE A 65 16.89 4.56 -16.21
C ILE A 65 16.97 6.04 -15.82
N LYS A 66 18.18 6.55 -15.68
CA LYS A 66 18.45 7.97 -15.41
C LYS A 66 18.85 8.67 -16.72
N PHE A 67 17.96 9.51 -17.24
CA PHE A 67 18.23 10.34 -18.41
C PHE A 67 17.44 11.65 -18.29
N LYS A 68 18.10 12.79 -18.41
CA LYS A 68 17.48 14.11 -18.18
C LYS A 68 16.22 14.29 -19.04
N GLY A 69 15.09 14.55 -18.40
CA GLY A 69 13.78 14.76 -19.04
C GLY A 69 13.03 13.49 -19.48
N LEU A 70 13.71 12.37 -19.77
CA LEU A 70 13.09 11.15 -20.33
C LEU A 70 13.16 9.92 -19.40
N SER A 71 13.71 10.05 -18.19
CA SER A 71 13.87 8.92 -17.24
C SER A 71 12.58 8.14 -17.02
N TRP A 72 11.47 8.83 -16.88
CA TRP A 72 10.16 8.25 -16.62
C TRP A 72 9.67 7.38 -17.79
N TRP A 73 9.88 7.82 -19.03
CA TRP A 73 9.48 7.09 -20.24
C TRP A 73 10.40 5.91 -20.52
N LEU A 74 11.72 6.13 -20.46
CA LEU A 74 12.72 5.08 -20.66
C LEU A 74 12.58 3.95 -19.63
N THR A 75 12.28 4.27 -18.36
CA THR A 75 12.03 3.27 -17.34
C THR A 75 10.79 2.43 -17.69
N ARG A 76 9.70 3.04 -18.14
CA ARG A 76 8.50 2.31 -18.57
C ARG A 76 8.78 1.41 -19.76
N LYS A 77 9.58 1.88 -20.73
CA LYS A 77 9.98 1.07 -21.91
C LYS A 77 10.92 -0.09 -21.53
N LYS A 78 11.76 0.10 -20.52
CA LYS A 78 12.55 -0.99 -19.94
C LYS A 78 11.66 -2.03 -19.29
N LEU A 79 10.69 -1.62 -18.46
CA LEU A 79 9.73 -2.52 -17.83
C LEU A 79 8.89 -3.27 -18.86
N GLU A 80 8.44 -2.59 -19.92
CA GLU A 80 7.69 -3.22 -21.02
C GLU A 80 8.52 -4.34 -21.69
N ARG A 81 9.80 -4.09 -21.98
CA ARG A 81 10.69 -5.10 -22.56
C ARG A 81 10.88 -6.30 -21.64
N ILE A 82 11.12 -6.06 -20.35
CA ILE A 82 11.23 -7.13 -19.35
C ILE A 82 9.97 -7.99 -19.32
N ILE A 83 8.79 -7.36 -19.31
CA ILE A 83 7.51 -8.08 -19.34
C ILE A 83 7.34 -8.88 -20.64
N ASP A 84 7.65 -8.29 -21.78
CA ASP A 84 7.57 -8.96 -23.09
C ASP A 84 8.53 -10.18 -23.15
N ASP A 85 9.77 -10.03 -22.68
CA ASP A 85 10.78 -11.09 -22.70
C ASP A 85 10.37 -12.25 -21.78
N LEU A 86 9.91 -11.96 -20.56
CA LEU A 86 9.42 -12.96 -19.62
C LEU A 86 8.17 -13.69 -20.12
N HIS A 87 7.26 -12.99 -20.75
CA HIS A 87 6.06 -13.61 -21.31
C HIS A 87 6.43 -14.49 -22.53
N LYS A 88 7.34 -14.03 -23.38
CA LYS A 88 7.81 -14.78 -24.54
C LYS A 88 8.54 -16.07 -24.14
N SER A 89 9.31 -16.04 -23.04
CA SER A 89 9.99 -17.22 -22.51
C SER A 89 9.07 -18.18 -21.74
N GLY A 90 7.80 -17.80 -21.54
CA GLY A 90 6.83 -18.58 -20.74
C GLY A 90 7.06 -18.48 -19.23
N GLU A 91 7.86 -17.52 -18.79
CA GLU A 91 8.12 -17.32 -17.36
C GLU A 91 6.96 -16.62 -16.64
N ILE A 92 6.16 -15.83 -17.36
CA ILE A 92 4.95 -15.19 -16.84
C ILE A 92 3.78 -15.34 -17.83
N ASP A 93 2.57 -15.49 -17.33
CA ASP A 93 1.33 -15.53 -18.11
C ASP A 93 0.64 -14.17 -18.14
N LEU A 94 0.73 -13.40 -17.06
CA LEU A 94 0.17 -12.08 -16.89
C LEU A 94 0.99 -11.21 -15.92
N VAL A 95 0.75 -9.91 -15.94
CA VAL A 95 1.30 -8.97 -14.95
C VAL A 95 0.18 -8.21 -14.26
N GLU A 96 0.17 -8.19 -12.92
CA GLU A 96 -0.66 -7.32 -12.09
C GLU A 96 0.15 -6.12 -11.62
N ALA A 97 -0.43 -4.92 -11.68
CA ALA A 97 0.19 -3.67 -11.24
C ALA A 97 -0.79 -2.82 -10.41
N PRO A 98 -0.32 -2.01 -9.45
CA PRO A 98 -1.17 -1.07 -8.75
C PRO A 98 -1.55 0.11 -9.65
N ASP A 99 -2.66 0.75 -9.31
CA ASP A 99 -3.12 2.00 -9.92
C ASP A 99 -2.26 3.22 -9.55
N TRP A 100 -1.40 3.10 -8.53
CA TRP A 100 -0.58 4.17 -7.98
C TRP A 100 0.27 4.87 -9.04
N THR A 101 0.06 6.18 -9.22
CA THR A 101 0.75 7.06 -10.18
C THR A 101 0.77 6.56 -11.63
N GLY A 102 -0.07 5.58 -11.97
CA GLY A 102 -0.23 5.07 -13.32
C GLY A 102 1.07 4.56 -13.95
N ILE A 103 1.81 3.71 -13.25
CA ILE A 103 3.09 3.17 -13.74
C ILE A 103 2.95 2.51 -15.13
N THR A 104 1.82 1.85 -15.38
CA THR A 104 1.57 1.13 -16.63
C THR A 104 1.13 2.02 -17.80
N SER A 105 1.04 3.33 -17.63
CA SER A 105 0.46 4.26 -18.62
C SER A 105 1.08 4.19 -20.02
N PHE A 106 2.35 3.86 -20.14
CA PHE A 106 3.09 3.68 -21.41
C PHE A 106 3.73 2.29 -21.53
N ILE A 107 3.25 1.34 -20.70
CA ILE A 107 3.60 -0.07 -20.80
C ILE A 107 2.50 -0.76 -21.59
N LYS A 108 2.81 -1.24 -22.78
CA LYS A 108 1.90 -1.97 -23.68
C LYS A 108 2.60 -3.23 -24.17
N PRO A 109 2.67 -4.28 -23.35
CA PRO A 109 3.26 -5.55 -23.77
C PRO A 109 2.50 -6.10 -24.99
N LYS A 110 3.22 -6.78 -25.89
CA LYS A 110 2.63 -7.26 -27.16
C LYS A 110 1.55 -8.32 -26.97
N LYS A 111 1.73 -9.19 -25.97
CA LYS A 111 0.82 -10.33 -25.73
C LYS A 111 0.50 -10.53 -24.25
N CYS A 112 1.36 -10.06 -23.32
CA CYS A 112 1.16 -10.25 -21.90
C CYS A 112 -0.02 -9.41 -21.39
N PRO A 113 -1.07 -9.99 -20.81
CA PRO A 113 -2.16 -9.24 -20.20
C PRO A 113 -1.67 -8.40 -19.02
N VAL A 114 -2.18 -7.17 -18.93
CA VAL A 114 -1.93 -6.25 -17.81
C VAL A 114 -3.22 -6.12 -17.01
N VAL A 115 -3.15 -6.53 -15.75
CA VAL A 115 -4.23 -6.36 -14.76
C VAL A 115 -3.89 -5.18 -13.87
N ILE A 116 -4.84 -4.29 -13.61
CA ILE A 116 -4.65 -3.20 -12.65
C ILE A 116 -5.47 -3.48 -11.41
N ARG A 117 -4.81 -3.42 -10.24
CA ARG A 117 -5.47 -3.46 -8.94
C ARG A 117 -5.63 -2.04 -8.40
N LEU A 118 -6.88 -1.66 -8.14
CA LEU A 118 -7.24 -0.38 -7.54
C LEU A 118 -7.03 -0.47 -6.02
N ASN A 119 -5.92 0.08 -5.55
CA ASN A 119 -5.60 0.22 -4.13
C ASN A 119 -5.87 1.65 -3.62
N GLY A 120 -6.24 2.53 -4.52
CA GLY A 120 -6.32 3.97 -4.37
C GLY A 120 -5.11 4.66 -4.98
N SER A 121 -5.34 5.35 -6.09
CA SER A 121 -4.33 6.14 -6.80
C SER A 121 -4.03 7.47 -6.08
N ASP A 122 -3.00 8.22 -6.52
CA ASP A 122 -2.74 9.55 -5.99
C ASP A 122 -3.96 10.47 -6.18
N SER A 123 -4.60 10.43 -7.36
CA SER A 123 -5.83 11.21 -7.61
C SER A 123 -6.99 10.79 -6.71
N TYR A 124 -7.11 9.50 -6.37
CA TYR A 124 -8.11 8.99 -5.45
C TYR A 124 -7.92 9.58 -4.04
N PHE A 125 -6.70 9.51 -3.49
CA PHE A 125 -6.43 10.07 -2.17
C PHE A 125 -6.54 11.60 -2.15
N CYS A 126 -6.08 12.28 -3.21
CA CYS A 126 -6.28 13.71 -3.34
C CYS A 126 -7.76 14.10 -3.30
N ASN A 127 -8.62 13.32 -3.95
CA ASN A 127 -10.07 13.57 -3.94
C ASN A 127 -10.69 13.36 -2.54
N ILE A 128 -10.33 12.28 -1.84
CA ILE A 128 -10.81 12.03 -0.47
C ILE A 128 -10.34 13.12 0.50
N GLU A 129 -9.11 13.58 0.33
CA GLU A 129 -8.52 14.65 1.14
C GLU A 129 -8.93 16.07 0.69
N ASN A 130 -9.82 16.22 -0.27
CA ASN A 130 -10.26 17.50 -0.84
C ASN A 130 -9.08 18.41 -1.28
N ARG A 131 -8.03 17.84 -1.83
CA ARG A 131 -6.86 18.56 -2.34
C ARG A 131 -6.66 18.35 -3.84
N PRO A 132 -6.04 19.30 -4.55
CA PRO A 132 -5.80 19.13 -5.98
C PRO A 132 -4.79 18.01 -6.26
N SER A 133 -5.10 17.14 -7.21
CA SER A 133 -4.16 16.15 -7.74
C SER A 133 -3.24 16.80 -8.79
N LYS A 134 -2.00 16.30 -8.89
CA LYS A 134 -1.10 16.70 -9.97
C LYS A 134 -1.66 16.21 -11.30
N TRP A 135 -1.85 17.14 -12.27
CA TRP A 135 -2.41 16.81 -13.58
C TRP A 135 -1.65 15.68 -14.28
N ILE A 136 -0.33 15.61 -14.10
CA ILE A 136 0.52 14.57 -14.69
C ILE A 136 0.23 13.18 -14.11
N ASN A 137 0.01 13.08 -12.79
CA ASN A 137 -0.37 11.81 -12.16
C ASN A 137 -1.75 11.38 -12.65
N ARG A 138 -2.73 12.30 -12.65
CA ARG A 138 -4.09 12.05 -13.16
C ARG A 138 -4.08 11.57 -14.62
N PHE A 139 -3.24 12.17 -15.47
CA PHE A 139 -3.06 11.76 -16.86
C PHE A 139 -2.54 10.33 -16.96
N HIS A 140 -1.48 10.00 -16.21
CA HIS A 140 -0.89 8.66 -16.24
C HIS A 140 -1.84 7.60 -15.66
N GLU A 141 -2.51 7.89 -14.56
CA GLU A 141 -3.48 7.00 -13.93
C GLU A 141 -4.65 6.71 -14.87
N ARG A 142 -5.28 7.74 -15.45
CA ARG A 142 -6.35 7.57 -16.43
C ARG A 142 -5.91 6.74 -17.63
N ARG A 143 -4.71 7.02 -18.16
CA ARG A 143 -4.17 6.28 -19.29
C ARG A 143 -3.88 4.81 -18.94
N ALA A 144 -3.39 4.55 -17.75
CA ALA A 144 -3.17 3.18 -17.25
C ALA A 144 -4.49 2.40 -17.21
N LEU A 145 -5.53 2.96 -16.61
CA LEU A 145 -6.87 2.37 -16.54
C LEU A 145 -7.44 2.05 -17.94
N ASN A 146 -7.35 3.00 -18.89
CA ASN A 146 -7.83 2.80 -20.26
C ASN A 146 -7.07 1.71 -21.03
N ASN A 147 -5.85 1.37 -20.63
CA ASN A 147 -5.03 0.37 -21.32
C ASN A 147 -5.00 -0.98 -20.58
N ALA A 148 -5.66 -1.10 -19.43
CA ALA A 148 -5.75 -2.35 -18.69
C ALA A 148 -6.55 -3.40 -19.47
N HIS A 149 -6.12 -4.65 -19.41
CA HIS A 149 -6.87 -5.78 -19.95
C HIS A 149 -7.96 -6.23 -18.97
N SER A 150 -7.75 -6.04 -17.68
CA SER A 150 -8.71 -6.30 -16.64
C SER A 150 -8.44 -5.41 -15.44
N ILE A 151 -9.46 -5.13 -14.64
CA ILE A 151 -9.37 -4.30 -13.44
C ILE A 151 -9.91 -5.08 -12.24
N ILE A 152 -9.14 -5.06 -11.16
CA ILE A 152 -9.52 -5.60 -9.86
C ILE A 152 -9.57 -4.42 -8.88
N SER A 153 -10.55 -4.40 -8.00
CA SER A 153 -10.62 -3.40 -6.93
C SER A 153 -10.58 -4.06 -5.55
N VAL A 154 -9.87 -3.45 -4.62
CA VAL A 154 -9.79 -3.94 -3.22
C VAL A 154 -11.11 -3.77 -2.46
N SER A 155 -12.01 -2.91 -2.95
CA SER A 155 -13.37 -2.75 -2.42
C SER A 155 -14.30 -2.17 -3.48
N HIS A 156 -15.60 -2.35 -3.30
CA HIS A 156 -16.59 -1.71 -4.15
C HIS A 156 -16.48 -0.17 -4.10
N PHE A 157 -16.25 0.36 -2.89
CA PHE A 157 -16.08 1.81 -2.69
C PHE A 157 -14.89 2.37 -3.51
N THR A 158 -13.74 1.70 -3.48
CA THR A 158 -12.55 2.15 -4.23
C THR A 158 -12.82 2.11 -5.74
N GLY A 159 -13.47 1.06 -6.23
CA GLY A 159 -13.83 0.93 -7.65
C GLY A 159 -14.74 2.07 -8.12
N VAL A 160 -15.88 2.23 -7.48
CA VAL A 160 -16.88 3.27 -7.84
C VAL A 160 -16.32 4.69 -7.66
N SER A 161 -15.50 4.92 -6.63
CA SER A 161 -14.85 6.22 -6.45
C SER A 161 -13.86 6.51 -7.58
N THR A 162 -13.10 5.51 -8.02
CA THR A 162 -12.16 5.63 -9.16
C THR A 162 -12.92 5.95 -10.45
N GLU A 163 -14.04 5.26 -10.74
CA GLU A 163 -14.90 5.58 -11.89
C GLU A 163 -15.32 7.04 -11.91
N LYS A 164 -15.83 7.54 -10.77
CA LYS A 164 -16.29 8.92 -10.63
C LYS A 164 -15.15 9.92 -10.82
N ILE A 165 -13.99 9.70 -10.18
CA ILE A 165 -12.83 10.59 -10.26
C ILE A 165 -12.34 10.74 -11.70
N PHE A 166 -12.25 9.64 -12.44
CA PHE A 166 -11.73 9.67 -13.81
C PHE A 166 -12.81 9.85 -14.87
N ASN A 167 -14.09 9.83 -14.50
CA ASN A 167 -15.22 9.79 -15.41
C ASN A 167 -15.03 8.73 -16.48
N LEU A 168 -14.81 7.49 -16.02
CA LEU A 168 -14.58 6.29 -16.85
C LEU A 168 -15.48 5.17 -16.34
N PRO A 169 -16.31 4.56 -17.18
CA PRO A 169 -16.95 3.29 -16.81
C PRO A 169 -15.87 2.21 -16.71
N LEU A 170 -15.76 1.57 -15.55
CA LEU A 170 -14.79 0.51 -15.31
C LEU A 170 -15.53 -0.80 -15.05
N ASP A 171 -15.25 -1.82 -15.88
CA ASP A 171 -15.63 -3.19 -15.52
C ASP A 171 -14.59 -3.76 -14.57
N PHE A 172 -14.91 -3.80 -13.27
CA PHE A 172 -14.00 -4.27 -12.24
C PHE A 172 -14.60 -5.37 -11.38
N ARG A 173 -13.75 -6.28 -10.92
CA ARG A 173 -14.09 -7.28 -9.90
C ARG A 173 -13.55 -6.87 -8.55
N VAL A 174 -14.37 -7.05 -7.50
CA VAL A 174 -13.92 -6.80 -6.12
C VAL A 174 -13.21 -8.06 -5.61
N ILE A 175 -11.94 -7.91 -5.27
CA ILE A 175 -11.13 -8.91 -4.60
C ILE A 175 -10.39 -8.21 -3.46
N HIS A 176 -10.86 -8.40 -2.23
CA HIS A 176 -10.28 -7.79 -1.05
C HIS A 176 -8.82 -8.20 -0.84
N ASN A 177 -8.03 -7.31 -0.24
CA ASN A 177 -6.70 -7.68 0.20
C ASN A 177 -6.80 -8.70 1.33
N GLY A 178 -6.03 -9.77 1.22
CA GLY A 178 -5.95 -10.82 2.23
C GLY A 178 -4.86 -10.55 3.26
N ILE A 179 -4.94 -11.25 4.37
CA ILE A 179 -3.90 -11.38 5.39
C ILE A 179 -3.55 -12.85 5.56
N ASP A 180 -2.36 -13.14 6.07
CA ASP A 180 -1.99 -14.50 6.45
C ASP A 180 -2.61 -14.81 7.82
N VAL A 181 -3.66 -15.63 7.83
CA VAL A 181 -4.38 -15.97 9.07
C VAL A 181 -3.52 -16.77 10.05
N ASP A 182 -2.51 -17.50 9.55
CA ASP A 182 -1.57 -18.23 10.41
C ASP A 182 -0.62 -17.26 11.15
N GLU A 183 -0.39 -16.08 10.55
CA GLU A 183 0.37 -15.02 11.19
C GLU A 183 -0.44 -14.25 12.24
N PHE A 184 -1.75 -14.20 12.15
CA PHE A 184 -2.66 -13.45 13.04
C PHE A 184 -3.64 -14.39 13.75
N THR A 185 -3.14 -15.55 14.20
CA THR A 185 -3.93 -16.47 15.04
C THR A 185 -4.20 -15.82 16.39
N PRO A 186 -5.46 -15.79 16.86
CA PRO A 186 -5.78 -15.32 18.21
C PRO A 186 -4.96 -16.08 19.24
N GLN A 187 -4.37 -15.37 20.18
CA GLN A 187 -3.68 -15.95 21.32
C GLN A 187 -4.57 -15.86 22.55
N GLU A 188 -4.54 -16.89 23.40
CA GLU A 188 -5.18 -16.84 24.72
C GLU A 188 -4.32 -15.97 25.65
N VAL A 189 -4.37 -14.65 25.45
CA VAL A 189 -3.82 -13.70 26.40
C VAL A 189 -4.95 -13.06 27.19
N PRO A 190 -4.75 -12.74 28.48
CA PRO A 190 -5.74 -12.01 29.25
C PRO A 190 -6.03 -10.66 28.56
N GLU A 191 -7.31 -10.38 28.32
CA GLU A 191 -7.71 -9.08 27.79
C GLU A 191 -7.41 -7.98 28.81
N GLU A 192 -6.64 -6.97 28.41
CA GLU A 192 -6.44 -5.75 29.18
C GLU A 192 -7.69 -4.88 29.09
N GLN A 193 -8.61 -5.01 30.05
CA GLN A 193 -9.95 -4.40 30.00
C GLN A 193 -9.98 -2.87 29.87
N SER A 194 -8.86 -2.20 30.09
CA SER A 194 -8.78 -0.74 30.06
C SER A 194 -7.77 -0.22 29.02
N GLN A 195 -7.50 -0.99 27.97
CA GLN A 195 -6.54 -0.63 26.95
C GLN A 195 -7.20 -0.51 25.58
N ILE A 196 -6.88 0.57 24.85
CA ILE A 196 -7.27 0.80 23.46
C ILE A 196 -6.01 0.82 22.61
N LEU A 197 -5.98 0.03 21.54
CA LEU A 197 -4.87 -0.03 20.60
C LEU A 197 -5.26 0.61 19.27
N TYR A 198 -4.47 1.57 18.81
CA TYR A 198 -4.42 1.99 17.42
C TYR A 198 -3.12 1.50 16.79
N TYR A 199 -3.19 0.81 15.64
CA TYR A 199 -2.01 0.50 14.86
C TYR A 199 -2.13 0.99 13.41
N GLY A 200 -1.05 1.58 12.92
CA GLY A 200 -0.96 2.13 11.58
C GLY A 200 -0.19 3.44 11.56
N THR A 201 0.17 3.90 10.37
CA THR A 201 0.83 5.21 10.22
C THR A 201 -0.06 6.31 10.80
N LEU A 202 0.50 7.15 11.67
CA LEU A 202 -0.17 8.36 12.15
C LEU A 202 -0.20 9.37 11.01
N ILE A 203 -1.32 9.41 10.30
CA ILE A 203 -1.56 10.28 9.15
C ILE A 203 -3.04 10.64 9.09
N ARG A 204 -3.35 11.90 8.80
CA ARG A 204 -4.72 12.46 8.79
C ARG A 204 -5.74 11.59 8.06
N LYS A 205 -5.42 11.09 6.87
CA LYS A 205 -6.34 10.27 6.06
C LYS A 205 -6.81 8.95 6.70
N LYS A 206 -6.19 8.55 7.82
CA LYS A 206 -6.61 7.39 8.62
C LYS A 206 -7.47 7.75 9.83
N GLY A 207 -7.91 9.00 9.94
CA GLY A 207 -8.78 9.42 11.03
C GLY A 207 -8.07 9.57 12.38
N VAL A 208 -6.75 9.72 12.41
CA VAL A 208 -6.00 9.76 13.67
C VAL A 208 -6.18 11.06 14.43
N LEU A 209 -6.61 12.13 13.78
CA LEU A 209 -6.84 13.42 14.44
C LEU A 209 -8.19 13.48 15.16
N GLU A 210 -9.08 12.54 14.89
CA GLU A 210 -10.34 12.33 15.61
C GLU A 210 -10.15 11.51 16.88
N LEU A 211 -9.08 10.68 16.97
CA LEU A 211 -8.80 9.86 18.15
C LEU A 211 -8.65 10.65 19.46
N PRO A 212 -7.99 11.83 19.48
CA PRO A 212 -7.88 12.60 20.72
C PRO A 212 -9.22 12.98 21.33
N GLU A 213 -10.17 13.45 20.52
CA GLU A 213 -11.50 13.82 20.98
C GLU A 213 -12.26 12.60 21.51
N ILE A 214 -12.24 11.49 20.75
CA ILE A 214 -12.85 10.23 21.14
C ILE A 214 -12.25 9.74 22.47
N PHE A 215 -10.93 9.74 22.58
CA PHE A 215 -10.24 9.28 23.79
C PHE A 215 -10.50 10.19 25.00
N ASN A 216 -10.54 11.51 24.82
CA ASN A 216 -10.92 12.46 25.88
C ASN A 216 -12.31 12.13 26.46
N MET A 217 -13.27 11.78 25.59
CA MET A 217 -14.63 11.39 26.03
C MET A 217 -14.61 10.08 26.83
N ILE A 218 -13.88 9.07 26.33
CA ILE A 218 -13.76 7.77 27.02
C ILE A 218 -13.05 7.95 28.36
N HIS A 219 -11.95 8.69 28.40
CA HIS A 219 -11.16 8.93 29.63
C HIS A 219 -11.96 9.66 30.72
N LYS A 220 -12.88 10.55 30.35
CA LYS A 220 -13.81 11.19 31.31
C LYS A 220 -14.71 10.17 32.01
N SER A 221 -15.12 9.11 31.32
CA SER A 221 -15.97 8.05 31.85
C SER A 221 -15.18 6.95 32.56
N ASN A 222 -13.94 6.69 32.08
CA ASN A 222 -13.03 5.70 32.67
C ASN A 222 -11.61 6.27 32.74
N PRO A 223 -11.22 6.91 33.86
CA PRO A 223 -9.89 7.50 34.00
C PRO A 223 -8.71 6.52 33.99
N LEU A 224 -8.97 5.22 34.05
CA LEU A 224 -7.94 4.18 34.02
C LEU A 224 -7.62 3.69 32.61
N VAL A 225 -8.40 4.13 31.60
CA VAL A 225 -8.18 3.70 30.21
C VAL A 225 -6.84 4.22 29.69
N GLU A 226 -6.11 3.37 28.98
CA GLU A 226 -4.88 3.72 28.25
C GLU A 226 -5.12 3.68 26.75
N LEU A 227 -4.46 4.57 26.00
CA LEU A 227 -4.40 4.54 24.54
C LEU A 227 -2.98 4.24 24.08
N LEU A 228 -2.81 3.13 23.39
CA LEU A 228 -1.55 2.77 22.75
C LEU A 228 -1.60 3.12 21.26
N LEU A 229 -0.60 3.85 20.79
CA LEU A 229 -0.45 4.22 19.38
C LEU A 229 0.80 3.55 18.81
N VAL A 230 0.60 2.70 17.80
CA VAL A 230 1.69 1.98 17.12
C VAL A 230 1.74 2.34 15.65
N GLY A 231 2.89 2.77 15.16
CA GLY A 231 3.12 3.06 13.75
C GLY A 231 4.07 4.23 13.49
N ASN A 232 4.39 4.47 12.23
CA ASN A 232 5.22 5.61 11.84
C ASN A 232 4.45 6.92 12.00
N ASP A 233 5.12 7.95 12.47
CA ASP A 233 4.63 9.32 12.41
C ASP A 233 4.87 9.91 11.01
N SER A 234 3.90 10.65 10.50
CA SER A 234 3.95 11.26 9.18
C SER A 234 3.70 12.76 9.27
N ALA A 235 4.29 13.52 8.35
CA ALA A 235 3.98 14.94 8.21
C ALA A 235 2.50 15.13 7.79
N ASP A 236 1.90 16.21 8.28
CA ASP A 236 0.55 16.63 7.88
C ASP A 236 0.60 17.72 6.82
N ILE A 237 0.17 17.38 5.62
CA ILE A 237 0.23 18.26 4.44
C ILE A 237 -0.65 19.51 4.62
N PHE A 238 -1.77 19.41 5.36
CA PHE A 238 -2.73 20.52 5.51
C PHE A 238 -2.20 21.61 6.44
N THR A 239 -1.56 21.23 7.54
CA THR A 239 -1.02 22.19 8.52
C THR A 239 0.42 22.54 8.27
N GLY A 240 1.14 21.76 7.43
CA GLY A 240 2.58 21.88 7.23
C GLY A 240 3.40 21.34 8.41
N SER A 241 2.76 20.73 9.41
CA SER A 241 3.48 20.09 10.53
C SER A 241 4.31 18.92 10.02
N SER A 242 5.53 18.80 10.50
CA SER A 242 6.39 17.64 10.23
C SER A 242 5.98 16.37 10.98
N SER A 243 5.01 16.46 11.89
CA SER A 243 4.55 15.38 12.77
C SER A 243 3.05 15.45 13.00
N THR A 244 2.34 14.39 12.65
CA THR A 244 0.93 14.22 12.99
C THR A 244 0.75 13.92 14.49
N TRP A 245 1.72 13.23 15.09
CA TRP A 245 1.70 12.97 16.54
C TRP A 245 1.72 14.27 17.34
N LEU A 246 2.55 15.26 16.97
CA LEU A 246 2.55 16.57 17.65
C LEU A 246 1.19 17.28 17.54
N LEU A 247 0.49 17.15 16.41
CA LEU A 247 -0.86 17.67 16.27
C LEU A 247 -1.85 16.95 17.19
N MET A 248 -1.79 15.61 17.24
CA MET A 248 -2.64 14.81 18.13
C MET A 248 -2.43 15.21 19.59
N GLN A 249 -1.17 15.38 20.04
CA GLN A 249 -0.86 15.78 21.41
C GLN A 249 -1.56 17.09 21.83
N SER A 250 -1.67 18.04 20.90
CA SER A 250 -2.31 19.34 21.19
C SER A 250 -3.84 19.25 21.29
N LEU A 251 -4.44 18.13 20.88
CA LEU A 251 -5.89 17.90 20.89
C LEU A 251 -6.35 17.06 22.10
N PHE A 252 -5.43 16.42 22.81
CA PHE A 252 -5.77 15.70 24.04
C PHE A 252 -5.97 16.65 25.22
N ASP A 253 -6.91 16.36 26.08
CA ASP A 253 -6.99 16.96 27.41
C ASP A 253 -5.73 16.61 28.22
N ALA A 254 -5.23 17.53 29.03
CA ALA A 254 -3.97 17.36 29.77
C ALA A 254 -3.97 16.12 30.70
N THR A 255 -5.12 15.72 31.22
CA THR A 255 -5.30 14.51 32.03
C THR A 255 -5.30 13.26 31.17
N ALA A 256 -6.01 13.26 30.05
CA ALA A 256 -6.09 12.13 29.14
C ALA A 256 -4.74 11.84 28.46
N LEU A 257 -3.98 12.87 28.10
CA LEU A 257 -2.65 12.73 27.48
C LEU A 257 -1.67 11.91 28.33
N LYS A 258 -1.81 11.91 29.66
CA LYS A 258 -0.96 11.11 30.56
C LYS A 258 -1.14 9.61 30.37
N ASN A 259 -2.32 9.20 29.86
CA ASN A 259 -2.66 7.81 29.59
C ASN A 259 -2.50 7.45 28.10
N VAL A 260 -1.83 8.30 27.31
CA VAL A 260 -1.53 8.01 25.90
C VAL A 260 -0.07 7.64 25.76
N LYS A 261 0.21 6.48 25.15
CA LYS A 261 1.54 5.97 24.89
C LYS A 261 1.78 5.85 23.38
N TYR A 262 2.71 6.63 22.83
CA TYR A 262 3.16 6.46 21.46
C TYR A 262 4.40 5.56 21.43
N LEU A 263 4.26 4.36 20.89
CA LEU A 263 5.28 3.31 20.89
C LEU A 263 6.16 3.32 19.62
N GLY A 264 5.81 4.17 18.65
CA GLY A 264 6.52 4.20 17.36
C GLY A 264 6.20 3.00 16.48
N PRO A 265 6.96 2.81 15.37
CA PRO A 265 6.78 1.67 14.48
C PRO A 265 7.24 0.36 15.13
N MET A 266 6.45 -0.69 14.96
CA MET A 266 6.76 -2.05 15.41
C MET A 266 6.83 -3.01 14.22
N SER A 267 7.61 -4.08 14.38
CA SER A 267 7.54 -5.20 13.44
C SER A 267 6.19 -5.92 13.56
N PRO A 268 5.74 -6.63 12.51
CA PRO A 268 4.51 -7.44 12.62
C PRO A 268 4.55 -8.46 13.76
N ILE A 269 5.73 -8.97 14.10
CA ILE A 269 5.93 -9.92 15.20
C ILE A 269 5.70 -9.24 16.55
N ASP A 270 6.31 -8.07 16.75
CA ASP A 270 6.17 -7.32 18.01
C ASP A 270 4.75 -6.76 18.17
N LEU A 271 4.11 -6.36 17.06
CA LEU A 271 2.71 -5.90 17.09
C LEU A 271 1.75 -6.99 17.61
N ARG A 272 1.98 -8.26 17.28
CA ARG A 272 1.13 -9.37 17.76
C ARG A 272 1.07 -9.48 19.29
N THR A 273 2.14 -9.07 19.96
CA THR A 273 2.17 -9.09 21.44
C THR A 273 1.35 -7.95 22.05
N GLN A 274 0.88 -7.01 21.22
CA GLN A 274 0.05 -5.87 21.63
C GLN A 274 -1.43 -6.05 21.21
N ILE A 275 -1.74 -7.03 20.38
CA ILE A 275 -3.09 -7.41 19.93
C ILE A 275 -3.58 -8.62 20.72
#